data_fa3292086dcefbccc0225ab2e8a613d0
#
_entry.id   fa3292086dcefbccc0225ab2e8a613d0
#
_cell.length_a   1.000
_cell.length_b   1.000
_cell.length_c   1.000
_cell.angle_alpha   90.00
_cell.angle_beta   90.00
_cell.angle_gamma   90.00
#
_symmetry.space_group_name_H-M   'P 1'
#
loop_
_entity.id
_entity.type
_entity.pdbx_description
1 polymer ?
#
loop_
_entity_poly.entity_id
_entity_poly.type
_entity_poly.pdbx_seq_one_letter_code
_entity_poly.pdbx_strand_id
1 'polypeptide(L)'
;YVRKALTIILFCLVGIGLHAQGFSSIKKNTSYLWGEGCAADTHSADSIASAELLRKIAGAVDLPYEMALKIALMETFAEDLGKVSEFAVSGGRKETAVLRYIGRNAVGTLFDARRRRIAEMKNIAETAEGKLQMDVALRYWSWASMLMQSVPGFKSTDVAEARSRRVKILEGMNVRFDRQNVADRSVVELSFTYNGQPVRNIDYRFFNGKTWSGIMSAKDGKGFVEVSPGTRIDDYRILYESSPAHLQHIYREVCAVEKAFGAVAEKVGANAEVSGINAVPSAAVSRRPVEEGSVSKIDFSKVKRKILDVMSSEKFNELPDSSKAVSMTPVLFTADYEKSVAKICDAVSSRNYSSVSQLFTPTGYDVFLRLAAYGNARVLSGEALNFYALGDEVYCRSVPMAFSFSGNRRQFVEDIVFTFNEKGLVSNLTFSLGKAATSDICSHSNWTEEARLILVAFLENYKTAYALKRLDYISSIFDNDALIITGRVVRSVGMDRSEYGSNRYVRFTQQNKETYIRNLSRVFASQEYINVQFSDSEVVKLGKGDQLFGIKIRQEYFSTTYSDVGYLFVLVDLSDYQAPVIHVRTWQDSPDKDFGIIGPYHF
;
A
#
# COMPACT_ATOMS: atom_id res chain seq x y z
N TYR A 1 -60.72 -4.57 16.48
CA TYR A 1 -59.78 -5.69 16.37
C TYR A 1 -59.67 -6.21 14.94
N VAL A 2 -60.77 -6.34 14.21
CA VAL A 2 -60.82 -6.85 12.82
C VAL A 2 -60.13 -5.93 11.82
N ARG A 3 -60.17 -4.62 11.97
CA ARG A 3 -59.45 -3.64 11.10
C ARG A 3 -57.94 -3.69 11.24
N LYS A 4 -57.40 -3.99 12.45
CA LYS A 4 -55.96 -4.14 12.65
C LYS A 4 -55.42 -5.47 12.10
N ALA A 5 -56.22 -6.53 12.13
CA ALA A 5 -55.84 -7.81 11.53
C ALA A 5 -55.80 -7.74 10.01
N LEU A 6 -56.72 -7.00 9.36
CA LEU A 6 -56.72 -6.82 7.91
C LEU A 6 -55.55 -5.96 7.43
N THR A 7 -55.10 -4.94 8.23
CA THR A 7 -53.92 -4.12 7.88
C THR A 7 -52.63 -4.91 8.00
N ILE A 8 -52.51 -5.80 8.98
CA ILE A 8 -51.33 -6.68 9.12
C ILE A 8 -51.27 -7.72 8.02
N ILE A 9 -52.42 -8.28 7.61
CA ILE A 9 -52.47 -9.23 6.48
C ILE A 9 -52.17 -8.51 5.16
N LEU A 10 -52.61 -7.25 4.97
CA LEU A 10 -52.30 -6.47 3.77
C LEU A 10 -50.81 -6.04 3.75
N PHE A 11 -50.18 -5.77 4.91
CA PHE A 11 -48.76 -5.49 4.99
C PHE A 11 -47.89 -6.77 4.81
N CYS A 12 -48.38 -7.94 5.26
CA CYS A 12 -47.74 -9.22 4.96
C CYS A 12 -47.87 -9.61 3.49
N LEU A 13 -48.92 -9.22 2.80
CA LEU A 13 -49.14 -9.49 1.37
C LEU A 13 -48.36 -8.51 0.47
N VAL A 14 -48.03 -7.30 0.95
CA VAL A 14 -47.18 -6.35 0.21
C VAL A 14 -45.70 -6.63 0.45
N GLY A 15 -45.31 -7.30 1.56
CA GLY A 15 -43.94 -7.75 1.86
C GLY A 15 -43.50 -9.03 1.12
N ILE A 16 -44.40 -9.75 0.47
CA ILE A 16 -44.11 -11.00 -0.30
C ILE A 16 -43.91 -10.71 -1.80
N GLY A 17 -43.78 -9.46 -2.20
CA GLY A 17 -43.54 -9.02 -3.58
C GLY A 17 -42.08 -8.95 -4.04
N LEU A 18 -41.12 -9.35 -3.24
CA LEU A 18 -39.80 -9.73 -3.71
C LEU A 18 -39.88 -11.21 -4.14
N HIS A 19 -40.43 -11.43 -5.34
CA HIS A 19 -40.44 -12.73 -5.98
C HIS A 19 -38.99 -13.21 -6.09
N ALA A 20 -38.61 -14.23 -5.34
CA ALA A 20 -37.57 -15.13 -5.77
C ALA A 20 -37.94 -15.58 -7.18
N GLN A 21 -37.28 -15.03 -8.20
CA GLN A 21 -37.55 -15.43 -9.57
C GLN A 21 -37.17 -16.91 -9.69
N GLY A 22 -38.15 -17.80 -9.82
CA GLY A 22 -37.88 -19.22 -10.00
C GLY A 22 -37.16 -19.49 -11.33
N PHE A 23 -36.50 -20.61 -11.47
CA PHE A 23 -35.78 -21.03 -12.69
C PHE A 23 -36.57 -20.78 -13.97
N SER A 24 -37.83 -21.16 -13.97
CA SER A 24 -38.72 -21.03 -15.14
C SER A 24 -38.92 -19.59 -15.58
N SER A 25 -39.02 -18.65 -14.67
CA SER A 25 -39.22 -17.23 -15.00
C SER A 25 -37.96 -16.62 -15.61
N ILE A 26 -36.80 -16.96 -15.08
CA ILE A 26 -35.51 -16.49 -15.61
C ILE A 26 -35.24 -17.10 -16.98
N LYS A 27 -35.41 -18.40 -17.13
CA LYS A 27 -35.19 -19.11 -18.41
C LYS A 27 -36.09 -18.63 -19.56
N LYS A 28 -37.32 -18.25 -19.25
CA LYS A 28 -38.28 -17.72 -20.24
C LYS A 28 -38.05 -16.26 -20.60
N ASN A 29 -37.32 -15.52 -19.79
CA ASN A 29 -37.10 -14.11 -20.02
C ASN A 29 -35.87 -13.89 -20.92
N THR A 30 -36.12 -13.46 -22.15
CA THR A 30 -35.09 -13.20 -23.17
C THR A 30 -34.14 -12.06 -22.81
N SER A 31 -34.47 -11.25 -21.81
CA SER A 31 -33.60 -10.18 -21.30
C SER A 31 -32.44 -10.69 -20.46
N TYR A 32 -32.44 -11.98 -20.10
CA TYR A 32 -31.34 -12.58 -19.34
C TYR A 32 -30.48 -13.50 -20.20
N LEU A 33 -29.19 -13.55 -19.84
CA LEU A 33 -28.34 -14.69 -20.11
C LEU A 33 -28.30 -15.54 -18.85
N TRP A 34 -28.34 -16.85 -18.97
CA TRP A 34 -28.32 -17.75 -17.84
C TRP A 34 -27.57 -19.04 -18.15
N GLY A 35 -26.97 -19.60 -17.11
CA GLY A 35 -26.35 -20.92 -17.12
C GLY A 35 -26.94 -21.79 -16.01
N GLU A 36 -27.10 -23.09 -16.24
CA GLU A 36 -27.64 -24.04 -15.28
C GLU A 36 -26.63 -25.15 -15.02
N GLY A 37 -26.53 -25.53 -13.76
CA GLY A 37 -25.71 -26.65 -13.34
C GLY A 37 -26.49 -27.56 -12.38
N CYS A 38 -26.35 -28.86 -12.53
CA CYS A 38 -26.90 -29.86 -11.64
C CYS A 38 -25.76 -30.75 -11.12
N ALA A 39 -25.72 -30.97 -9.82
CA ALA A 39 -24.73 -31.84 -9.18
C ALA A 39 -25.22 -32.32 -7.82
N ALA A 40 -24.53 -33.32 -7.26
CA ALA A 40 -24.84 -33.85 -5.93
C ALA A 40 -24.71 -32.79 -4.81
N ASP A 41 -23.86 -31.78 -5.02
CA ASP A 41 -23.65 -30.67 -4.08
C ASP A 41 -23.80 -29.30 -4.77
N THR A 42 -24.16 -28.32 -3.98
CA THR A 42 -24.42 -26.94 -4.47
C THR A 42 -23.20 -26.29 -5.08
N HIS A 43 -22.00 -26.62 -4.63
CA HIS A 43 -20.79 -26.02 -5.13
C HIS A 43 -20.44 -26.48 -6.54
N SER A 44 -20.51 -27.80 -6.78
CA SER A 44 -20.31 -28.38 -8.11
C SER A 44 -21.38 -27.90 -9.10
N ALA A 45 -22.64 -27.84 -8.66
CA ALA A 45 -23.74 -27.31 -9.47
C ALA A 45 -23.52 -25.83 -9.83
N ASP A 46 -23.07 -25.01 -8.89
CA ASP A 46 -22.76 -23.58 -9.08
C ASP A 46 -21.60 -23.36 -10.05
N SER A 47 -20.56 -24.18 -9.95
CA SER A 47 -19.43 -24.15 -10.87
C SER A 47 -19.84 -24.43 -12.31
N ILE A 48 -20.69 -25.45 -12.52
CA ILE A 48 -21.25 -25.80 -13.85
C ILE A 48 -22.12 -24.66 -14.37
N ALA A 49 -23.04 -24.13 -13.55
CA ALA A 49 -23.91 -23.01 -13.92
C ALA A 49 -23.12 -21.76 -14.32
N SER A 50 -22.08 -21.45 -13.56
CA SER A 50 -21.18 -20.32 -13.82
C SER A 50 -20.42 -20.49 -15.14
N ALA A 51 -19.86 -21.67 -15.40
CA ALA A 51 -19.17 -21.99 -16.65
C ALA A 51 -20.08 -21.84 -17.87
N GLU A 52 -21.32 -22.36 -17.76
CA GLU A 52 -22.29 -22.24 -18.84
C GLU A 52 -22.71 -20.79 -19.10
N LEU A 53 -23.00 -20.02 -18.04
CA LEU A 53 -23.37 -18.61 -18.19
C LEU A 53 -22.22 -17.81 -18.85
N LEU A 54 -21.01 -18.06 -18.47
CA LEU A 54 -19.84 -17.32 -19.00
C LEU A 54 -19.55 -17.69 -20.45
N ARG A 55 -19.81 -18.93 -20.86
CA ARG A 55 -19.78 -19.30 -22.26
C ARG A 55 -20.83 -18.51 -23.08
N LYS A 56 -22.01 -18.28 -22.52
CA LYS A 56 -23.07 -17.47 -23.17
C LYS A 56 -22.71 -15.99 -23.20
N ILE A 57 -22.07 -15.45 -22.12
CA ILE A 57 -21.57 -14.08 -22.11
C ILE A 57 -20.50 -13.93 -23.19
N ALA A 58 -19.54 -14.85 -23.29
CA ALA A 58 -18.50 -14.81 -24.32
C ALA A 58 -19.07 -14.79 -25.73
N GLY A 59 -20.05 -15.63 -26.00
CA GLY A 59 -20.77 -15.65 -27.30
C GLY A 59 -21.53 -14.35 -27.58
N ALA A 60 -22.06 -13.69 -26.55
CA ALA A 60 -22.77 -12.43 -26.69
C ALA A 60 -21.87 -11.23 -26.98
N VAL A 61 -20.57 -11.32 -26.65
CA VAL A 61 -19.56 -10.24 -26.83
C VAL A 61 -18.42 -10.67 -27.75
N ASP A 62 -18.61 -11.77 -28.49
CA ASP A 62 -17.62 -12.31 -29.44
C ASP A 62 -16.25 -12.61 -28.83
N LEU A 63 -16.25 -13.15 -27.62
CA LEU A 63 -15.03 -13.60 -26.96
C LEU A 63 -14.78 -15.09 -27.23
N PRO A 64 -13.51 -15.53 -27.39
CA PRO A 64 -13.19 -16.95 -27.47
C PRO A 64 -13.67 -17.72 -26.23
N TYR A 65 -14.19 -18.92 -26.45
CA TYR A 65 -14.75 -19.76 -25.36
C TYR A 65 -13.75 -20.02 -24.23
N GLU A 66 -12.49 -20.26 -24.56
CA GLU A 66 -11.43 -20.46 -23.56
C GLU A 66 -11.21 -19.22 -22.69
N MET A 67 -11.31 -18.04 -23.29
CA MET A 67 -11.24 -16.78 -22.57
C MET A 67 -12.44 -16.59 -21.65
N ALA A 68 -13.64 -17.03 -22.07
CA ALA A 68 -14.82 -16.99 -21.22
C ALA A 68 -14.69 -17.86 -19.97
N LEU A 69 -14.13 -19.06 -20.11
CA LEU A 69 -13.85 -19.94 -18.97
C LEU A 69 -12.85 -19.30 -18.01
N LYS A 70 -11.87 -18.57 -18.52
CA LYS A 70 -10.89 -17.85 -17.71
C LYS A 70 -11.50 -16.61 -17.04
N ILE A 71 -12.42 -15.92 -17.71
CA ILE A 71 -13.19 -14.82 -17.12
C ILE A 71 -14.09 -15.33 -15.99
N ALA A 72 -14.58 -16.56 -16.08
CA ALA A 72 -15.40 -17.20 -15.05
C ALA A 72 -14.73 -17.22 -13.68
N LEU A 73 -13.43 -17.28 -13.67
CA LEU A 73 -12.62 -17.29 -12.45
C LEU A 73 -12.45 -15.91 -11.85
N MET A 74 -12.98 -14.87 -12.48
CA MET A 74 -12.81 -13.50 -12.03
C MET A 74 -13.89 -13.13 -11.03
N GLU A 75 -13.47 -12.96 -9.82
CA GLU A 75 -14.32 -12.63 -8.69
C GLU A 75 -15.13 -11.33 -8.86
N THR A 76 -14.68 -10.41 -9.72
CA THR A 76 -15.38 -9.17 -10.05
C THR A 76 -16.72 -9.37 -10.75
N PHE A 77 -16.96 -10.52 -11.38
CA PHE A 77 -18.24 -10.81 -11.99
C PHE A 77 -19.21 -11.54 -11.06
N ALA A 78 -18.70 -12.18 -10.00
CA ALA A 78 -19.52 -13.00 -9.12
C ALA A 78 -20.58 -12.21 -8.35
N GLU A 79 -20.29 -10.94 -8.03
CA GLU A 79 -21.22 -10.05 -7.33
C GLU A 79 -22.36 -9.54 -8.22
N ASP A 80 -22.11 -9.44 -9.54
CA ASP A 80 -23.08 -8.93 -10.51
C ASP A 80 -23.93 -10.07 -11.12
N LEU A 81 -23.58 -11.32 -10.83
CA LEU A 81 -24.31 -12.49 -11.32
C LEU A 81 -25.40 -12.91 -10.34
N GLY A 82 -26.65 -12.91 -10.78
CA GLY A 82 -27.76 -13.46 -10.03
C GLY A 82 -27.57 -14.96 -9.81
N LYS A 83 -28.03 -15.47 -8.67
CA LYS A 83 -28.01 -16.89 -8.31
C LYS A 83 -29.35 -17.33 -7.77
N VAL A 84 -29.87 -18.43 -8.29
CA VAL A 84 -31.02 -19.14 -7.73
C VAL A 84 -30.64 -20.60 -7.61
N SER A 85 -31.03 -21.26 -6.52
CA SER A 85 -30.80 -22.69 -6.33
C SER A 85 -32.11 -23.39 -5.99
N GLU A 86 -32.33 -24.56 -6.57
CA GLU A 86 -33.48 -25.43 -6.31
C GLU A 86 -32.99 -26.87 -6.11
N PHE A 87 -33.75 -27.65 -5.31
CA PHE A 87 -33.48 -29.07 -5.20
C PHE A 87 -34.20 -29.80 -6.33
N ALA A 88 -33.45 -30.60 -7.06
CA ALA A 88 -33.97 -31.46 -8.12
C ALA A 88 -33.86 -32.94 -7.70
N VAL A 89 -34.73 -33.79 -8.22
CA VAL A 89 -34.63 -35.24 -8.07
C VAL A 89 -34.42 -35.81 -9.46
N SER A 90 -33.25 -36.36 -9.71
CA SER A 90 -32.92 -37.01 -10.96
C SER A 90 -32.57 -38.48 -10.69
N GLY A 91 -33.30 -39.44 -11.36
CA GLY A 91 -33.01 -40.86 -11.20
C GLY A 91 -33.10 -41.40 -9.77
N GLY A 92 -33.96 -40.82 -8.91
CA GLY A 92 -34.12 -41.21 -7.51
C GLY A 92 -33.05 -40.67 -6.56
N ARG A 93 -32.07 -39.85 -7.03
CA ARG A 93 -31.07 -39.17 -6.22
C ARG A 93 -31.44 -37.69 -6.05
N LYS A 94 -31.23 -37.16 -4.84
CA LYS A 94 -31.34 -35.73 -4.60
C LYS A 94 -30.12 -35.03 -5.22
N GLU A 95 -30.38 -34.15 -6.15
CA GLU A 95 -29.38 -33.27 -6.74
C GLU A 95 -29.73 -31.82 -6.44
N THR A 96 -28.72 -30.94 -6.43
CA THR A 96 -28.92 -29.50 -6.36
C THR A 96 -28.80 -28.95 -7.77
N ALA A 97 -29.82 -28.21 -8.21
CA ALA A 97 -29.75 -27.42 -9.42
C ALA A 97 -29.44 -25.95 -9.05
N VAL A 98 -28.51 -25.32 -9.72
CA VAL A 98 -28.17 -23.91 -9.59
C VAL A 98 -28.35 -23.22 -10.93
N LEU A 99 -28.96 -22.04 -10.91
CA LEU A 99 -29.09 -21.15 -12.05
C LEU A 99 -28.31 -19.86 -11.76
N ARG A 100 -27.32 -19.54 -12.60
CA ARG A 100 -26.65 -18.24 -12.63
C ARG A 100 -27.18 -17.42 -13.79
N TYR A 101 -27.41 -16.14 -13.60
CA TYR A 101 -27.95 -15.27 -14.63
C TYR A 101 -27.48 -13.84 -14.53
N ILE A 102 -27.55 -13.10 -15.64
CA ILE A 102 -27.27 -11.67 -15.75
C ILE A 102 -28.17 -11.04 -16.81
N GLY A 103 -28.58 -9.79 -16.60
CA GLY A 103 -29.28 -9.04 -17.64
C GLY A 103 -28.36 -8.78 -18.85
N ARG A 104 -28.85 -8.97 -20.07
CA ARG A 104 -28.06 -8.71 -21.29
C ARG A 104 -27.51 -7.28 -21.34
N ASN A 105 -28.30 -6.32 -20.89
CA ASN A 105 -27.87 -4.91 -20.83
C ASN A 105 -26.77 -4.65 -19.79
N ALA A 106 -26.66 -5.49 -18.77
CA ALA A 106 -25.62 -5.35 -17.74
C ALA A 106 -24.25 -5.92 -18.16
N VAL A 107 -24.21 -6.77 -19.21
CA VAL A 107 -22.95 -7.38 -19.68
C VAL A 107 -21.95 -6.33 -20.14
N GLY A 108 -22.42 -5.28 -20.84
CA GLY A 108 -21.55 -4.18 -21.25
C GLY A 108 -20.91 -3.43 -20.07
N THR A 109 -21.69 -3.20 -19.02
CA THR A 109 -21.26 -2.49 -17.82
C THR A 109 -20.11 -3.20 -17.10
N LEU A 110 -20.11 -4.54 -17.09
CA LEU A 110 -19.03 -5.34 -16.52
C LEU A 110 -17.67 -5.04 -17.18
N PHE A 111 -17.66 -5.02 -18.50
CA PHE A 111 -16.45 -4.76 -19.26
C PHE A 111 -16.03 -3.30 -19.24
N ASP A 112 -16.99 -2.35 -19.15
CA ASP A 112 -16.70 -0.92 -19.04
C ASP A 112 -15.99 -0.59 -17.73
N ALA A 113 -16.37 -1.21 -16.62
CA ALA A 113 -15.67 -1.06 -15.35
C ALA A 113 -14.21 -1.51 -15.49
N ARG A 114 -13.96 -2.61 -16.18
CA ARG A 114 -12.60 -3.12 -16.40
C ARG A 114 -11.79 -2.27 -17.37
N ARG A 115 -12.42 -1.74 -18.45
CA ARG A 115 -11.76 -0.77 -19.35
C ARG A 115 -11.30 0.47 -18.58
N ARG A 116 -12.13 1.01 -17.68
CA ARG A 116 -11.74 2.13 -16.82
C ARG A 116 -10.56 1.76 -15.92
N ARG A 117 -10.56 0.57 -15.32
CA ARG A 117 -9.44 0.08 -14.51
C ARG A 117 -8.15 -0.04 -15.30
N ILE A 118 -8.21 -0.55 -16.53
CA ILE A 118 -7.04 -0.64 -17.42
C ILE A 118 -6.51 0.76 -17.76
N ALA A 119 -7.39 1.70 -18.08
CA ALA A 119 -7.00 3.09 -18.36
C ALA A 119 -6.35 3.75 -17.14
N GLU A 120 -6.89 3.55 -15.95
CA GLU A 120 -6.31 4.01 -14.69
C GLU A 120 -4.91 3.42 -14.46
N MET A 121 -4.75 2.10 -14.65
CA MET A 121 -3.45 1.42 -14.51
C MET A 121 -2.41 1.96 -15.49
N LYS A 122 -2.78 2.20 -16.74
CA LYS A 122 -1.88 2.81 -17.74
C LYS A 122 -1.43 4.20 -17.31
N ASN A 123 -2.36 5.04 -16.88
CA ASN A 123 -2.05 6.39 -16.41
C ASN A 123 -1.13 6.39 -15.19
N ILE A 124 -1.36 5.47 -14.24
CA ILE A 124 -0.46 5.30 -13.08
C ILE A 124 0.93 4.86 -13.54
N ALA A 125 1.01 3.91 -14.47
CA ALA A 125 2.29 3.44 -14.99
C ALA A 125 3.08 4.53 -15.72
N GLU A 126 2.43 5.31 -16.57
CA GLU A 126 3.04 6.45 -17.30
C GLU A 126 3.50 7.54 -16.35
N THR A 127 2.66 7.88 -15.36
CA THR A 127 3.01 8.86 -14.33
C THR A 127 4.21 8.40 -13.51
N ALA A 128 4.22 7.12 -13.10
CA ALA A 128 5.31 6.54 -12.34
C ALA A 128 6.63 6.50 -13.14
N GLU A 129 6.57 6.17 -14.43
CA GLU A 129 7.74 6.22 -15.33
C GLU A 129 8.30 7.65 -15.39
N GLY A 130 7.45 8.66 -15.58
CA GLY A 130 7.86 10.06 -15.58
C GLY A 130 8.46 10.56 -14.27
N LYS A 131 8.06 9.96 -13.15
CA LYS A 131 8.58 10.23 -11.80
C LYS A 131 9.74 9.32 -11.40
N LEU A 132 10.24 8.46 -12.28
CA LEU A 132 11.31 7.50 -12.01
C LEU A 132 10.98 6.45 -10.92
N GLN A 133 9.71 6.16 -10.70
CA GLN A 133 9.21 5.14 -9.78
C GLN A 133 9.06 3.81 -10.53
N MET A 134 10.18 3.16 -10.82
CA MET A 134 10.23 2.02 -11.76
C MET A 134 9.52 0.77 -11.24
N ASP A 135 9.49 0.54 -9.93
CA ASP A 135 8.73 -0.55 -9.31
C ASP A 135 7.23 -0.43 -9.60
N VAL A 136 6.69 0.78 -9.49
CA VAL A 136 5.28 1.08 -9.79
C VAL A 136 5.03 0.95 -11.29
N ALA A 137 5.86 1.57 -12.13
CA ALA A 137 5.71 1.54 -13.58
C ALA A 137 5.70 0.11 -14.12
N LEU A 138 6.68 -0.71 -13.75
CA LEU A 138 6.79 -2.11 -14.19
C LEU A 138 5.57 -2.93 -13.77
N ARG A 139 5.11 -2.76 -12.54
CA ARG A 139 3.97 -3.46 -11.97
C ARG A 139 2.67 -3.13 -12.70
N TYR A 140 2.37 -1.87 -12.86
CA TYR A 140 1.12 -1.42 -13.46
C TYR A 140 1.05 -1.68 -14.97
N TRP A 141 2.16 -1.60 -15.72
CA TRP A 141 2.22 -2.05 -17.10
C TRP A 141 1.98 -3.56 -17.22
N SER A 142 2.54 -4.36 -16.30
CA SER A 142 2.31 -5.80 -16.25
C SER A 142 0.81 -6.11 -16.03
N TRP A 143 0.21 -5.48 -15.02
CA TRP A 143 -1.20 -5.69 -14.69
C TRP A 143 -2.15 -5.20 -15.79
N ALA A 144 -1.91 -4.03 -16.37
CA ALA A 144 -2.71 -3.54 -17.48
C ALA A 144 -2.67 -4.51 -18.67
N SER A 145 -1.48 -5.02 -19.04
CA SER A 145 -1.33 -5.99 -20.13
C SER A 145 -2.07 -7.32 -19.87
N MET A 146 -2.13 -7.75 -18.61
CA MET A 146 -2.92 -8.93 -18.22
C MET A 146 -4.40 -8.69 -18.35
N LEU A 147 -4.93 -7.60 -17.78
CA LEU A 147 -6.37 -7.31 -17.81
C LEU A 147 -6.90 -7.08 -19.23
N MET A 148 -6.12 -6.47 -20.12
CA MET A 148 -6.50 -6.26 -21.52
C MET A 148 -6.91 -7.56 -22.22
N GLN A 149 -6.28 -8.69 -21.84
CA GLN A 149 -6.57 -9.99 -22.44
C GLN A 149 -7.97 -10.54 -22.06
N SER A 150 -8.60 -9.95 -21.07
CA SER A 150 -9.89 -10.38 -20.54
C SER A 150 -11.06 -9.47 -20.94
N VAL A 151 -10.82 -8.49 -21.82
CA VAL A 151 -11.82 -7.47 -22.20
C VAL A 151 -11.99 -7.44 -23.71
N PRO A 152 -13.23 -7.53 -24.23
CA PRO A 152 -13.46 -7.37 -25.67
C PRO A 152 -13.03 -5.99 -26.15
N GLY A 153 -12.54 -5.93 -27.39
CA GLY A 153 -12.15 -4.70 -28.06
C GLY A 153 -10.67 -4.33 -27.93
N PHE A 154 -9.91 -4.94 -27.04
CA PHE A 154 -8.45 -4.85 -27.06
C PHE A 154 -7.87 -5.81 -28.09
N LYS A 155 -7.02 -5.29 -28.97
CA LYS A 155 -6.30 -6.09 -29.95
C LYS A 155 -5.02 -6.68 -29.36
N SER A 156 -4.52 -7.74 -29.97
CA SER A 156 -3.22 -8.30 -29.59
C SER A 156 -2.09 -7.25 -29.66
N THR A 157 -2.21 -6.25 -30.54
CA THR A 157 -1.30 -5.12 -30.64
C THR A 157 -1.31 -4.23 -29.39
N ASP A 158 -2.45 -3.98 -28.78
CA ASP A 158 -2.57 -3.16 -27.57
C ASP A 158 -1.91 -3.85 -26.37
N VAL A 159 -2.11 -5.16 -26.27
CA VAL A 159 -1.45 -6.00 -25.26
C VAL A 159 0.07 -6.02 -25.49
N ALA A 160 0.49 -6.18 -26.75
CA ALA A 160 1.90 -6.18 -27.12
C ALA A 160 2.56 -4.82 -26.86
N GLU A 161 1.84 -3.72 -27.07
CA GLU A 161 2.32 -2.37 -26.76
C GLU A 161 2.58 -2.22 -25.25
N ALA A 162 1.61 -2.58 -24.41
CA ALA A 162 1.78 -2.52 -22.95
C ALA A 162 2.95 -3.37 -22.45
N ARG A 163 3.14 -4.57 -23.03
CA ARG A 163 4.30 -5.41 -22.76
C ARG A 163 5.61 -4.79 -23.23
N SER A 164 5.61 -4.19 -24.44
CA SER A 164 6.77 -3.51 -24.99
C SER A 164 7.22 -2.33 -24.11
N ARG A 165 6.28 -1.59 -23.50
CA ARG A 165 6.61 -0.53 -22.53
C ARG A 165 7.42 -1.07 -21.36
N ARG A 166 6.98 -2.20 -20.77
CA ARG A 166 7.72 -2.85 -19.70
C ARG A 166 9.12 -3.27 -20.13
N VAL A 167 9.26 -3.85 -21.34
CA VAL A 167 10.57 -4.25 -21.87
C VAL A 167 11.47 -3.03 -22.06
N LYS A 168 10.96 -1.93 -22.61
CA LYS A 168 11.73 -0.68 -22.77
C LYS A 168 12.21 -0.10 -21.44
N ILE A 169 11.38 -0.17 -20.38
CA ILE A 169 11.82 0.24 -19.05
C ILE A 169 12.99 -0.62 -18.60
N LEU A 170 12.89 -1.95 -18.72
CA LEU A 170 13.96 -2.86 -18.33
C LEU A 170 15.25 -2.66 -19.15
N GLU A 171 15.14 -2.39 -20.43
CA GLU A 171 16.27 -2.07 -21.32
C GLU A 171 16.95 -0.74 -20.97
N GLY A 172 16.17 0.25 -20.51
CA GLY A 172 16.69 1.54 -20.06
C GLY A 172 17.30 1.53 -18.66
N MET A 173 17.08 0.45 -17.89
CA MET A 173 17.64 0.29 -16.55
C MET A 173 19.12 -0.09 -16.59
N ASN A 174 19.91 0.61 -15.78
CA ASN A 174 21.30 0.28 -15.53
C ASN A 174 21.57 0.15 -14.03
N VAL A 175 22.47 -0.73 -13.66
CA VAL A 175 22.94 -0.88 -12.29
C VAL A 175 24.47 -0.87 -12.26
N ARG A 176 25.03 -0.05 -11.38
CA ARG A 176 26.46 -0.03 -11.07
C ARG A 176 26.66 -0.63 -9.69
N PHE A 177 27.68 -1.50 -9.58
CA PHE A 177 28.10 -2.12 -8.33
C PHE A 177 29.35 -1.42 -7.81
N ASP A 178 29.31 -0.94 -6.58
CA ASP A 178 30.46 -0.40 -5.89
C ASP A 178 30.69 -1.15 -4.58
N ARG A 179 31.85 -1.81 -4.47
CA ARG A 179 32.16 -2.65 -3.32
C ARG A 179 32.93 -1.84 -2.30
N GLN A 180 32.41 -1.82 -1.09
CA GLN A 180 33.00 -1.15 0.04
C GLN A 180 33.30 -2.17 1.14
N ASN A 181 34.44 -2.03 1.79
CA ASN A 181 34.78 -2.81 2.98
C ASN A 181 34.45 -1.98 4.21
N VAL A 182 33.50 -2.45 5.00
CA VAL A 182 33.08 -1.80 6.24
C VAL A 182 33.42 -2.73 7.40
N ALA A 183 34.42 -2.37 8.16
CA ALA A 183 34.98 -3.18 9.23
C ALA A 183 35.41 -4.59 8.71
N ASP A 184 34.78 -5.65 9.19
CA ASP A 184 35.06 -7.03 8.81
C ASP A 184 34.15 -7.57 7.68
N ARG A 185 33.33 -6.69 7.07
CA ARG A 185 32.32 -7.04 6.07
C ARG A 185 32.54 -6.34 4.75
N SER A 186 32.11 -6.99 3.69
CA SER A 186 32.03 -6.39 2.36
C SER A 186 30.58 -6.04 2.06
N VAL A 187 30.33 -4.77 1.78
CA VAL A 187 29.01 -4.27 1.35
C VAL A 187 29.13 -3.85 -0.11
N VAL A 188 28.15 -4.22 -0.93
CA VAL A 188 28.03 -3.74 -2.31
C VAL A 188 26.93 -2.69 -2.33
N GLU A 189 27.29 -1.48 -2.70
CA GLU A 189 26.34 -0.43 -3.05
C GLU A 189 25.92 -0.64 -4.51
N LEU A 190 24.60 -0.60 -4.74
CA LEU A 190 24.02 -0.68 -6.05
C LEU A 190 23.46 0.69 -6.42
N SER A 191 23.90 1.26 -7.53
CA SER A 191 23.36 2.52 -8.04
C SER A 191 22.50 2.21 -9.26
N PHE A 192 21.17 2.38 -9.12
CA PHE A 192 20.19 2.14 -10.17
C PHE A 192 19.85 3.42 -10.92
N THR A 193 19.93 3.37 -12.24
CA THR A 193 19.55 4.49 -13.10
C THR A 193 18.60 4.01 -14.20
N TYR A 194 17.71 4.90 -14.64
CA TYR A 194 16.90 4.74 -15.83
C TYR A 194 17.22 5.88 -16.79
N ASN A 195 17.67 5.54 -18.01
CA ASN A 195 18.15 6.50 -18.99
C ASN A 195 19.16 7.52 -18.41
N GLY A 196 20.05 7.06 -17.54
CA GLY A 196 21.09 7.86 -16.92
C GLY A 196 20.66 8.68 -15.69
N GLN A 197 19.36 8.68 -15.34
CA GLN A 197 18.86 9.37 -14.15
C GLN A 197 18.65 8.39 -12.99
N PRO A 198 18.99 8.75 -11.73
CA PRO A 198 18.74 7.90 -10.59
C PRO A 198 17.24 7.58 -10.45
N VAL A 199 16.90 6.30 -10.30
CA VAL A 199 15.52 5.89 -10.06
C VAL A 199 15.10 6.26 -8.64
N ARG A 200 13.82 6.54 -8.41
CA ARG A 200 13.30 6.79 -7.07
C ARG A 200 13.17 5.50 -6.27
N ASN A 201 12.50 4.51 -6.84
CA ASN A 201 12.30 3.20 -6.22
C ASN A 201 12.42 2.10 -7.26
N ILE A 202 12.96 0.97 -6.85
CA ILE A 202 12.94 -0.27 -7.61
C ILE A 202 13.03 -1.46 -6.64
N ASP A 203 12.16 -2.46 -6.83
CA ASP A 203 12.26 -3.74 -6.14
C ASP A 203 13.10 -4.70 -6.97
N TYR A 204 14.01 -5.39 -6.31
CA TYR A 204 14.96 -6.29 -6.98
C TYR A 204 15.36 -7.46 -6.07
N ARG A 205 15.93 -8.50 -6.70
CA ARG A 205 16.71 -9.55 -6.04
C ARG A 205 18.13 -9.50 -6.54
N PHE A 206 19.06 -9.78 -5.66
CA PHE A 206 20.48 -9.78 -5.94
C PHE A 206 21.02 -11.21 -5.91
N PHE A 207 21.80 -11.56 -6.92
CA PHE A 207 22.55 -12.81 -6.97
C PHE A 207 24.01 -12.53 -6.65
N ASN A 208 24.55 -13.21 -5.64
CA ASN A 208 25.91 -12.99 -5.16
C ASN A 208 26.95 -13.95 -5.78
N GLY A 209 26.63 -14.59 -6.89
CA GLY A 209 27.44 -15.65 -7.50
C GLY A 209 27.09 -17.07 -7.01
N LYS A 210 26.31 -17.20 -5.92
CA LYS A 210 25.92 -18.51 -5.35
C LYS A 210 24.42 -18.62 -5.11
N THR A 211 23.82 -17.60 -4.52
CA THR A 211 22.41 -17.60 -4.11
C THR A 211 21.74 -16.27 -4.42
N TRP A 212 20.42 -16.32 -4.63
CA TRP A 212 19.58 -15.13 -4.73
C TRP A 212 19.19 -14.62 -3.34
N SER A 213 19.19 -13.31 -3.18
CA SER A 213 18.62 -12.66 -2.00
C SER A 213 17.10 -12.79 -1.96
N GLY A 214 16.47 -12.41 -0.82
CA GLY A 214 15.08 -12.04 -0.80
C GLY A 214 14.80 -10.79 -1.65
N ILE A 215 13.53 -10.35 -1.68
CA ILE A 215 13.17 -9.08 -2.34
C ILE A 215 13.75 -7.93 -1.53
N MET A 216 14.43 -7.03 -2.22
CA MET A 216 15.07 -5.83 -1.69
C MET A 216 14.50 -4.62 -2.42
N SER A 217 14.44 -3.49 -1.75
CA SER A 217 14.01 -2.23 -2.38
C SER A 217 15.17 -1.24 -2.38
N ALA A 218 15.48 -0.70 -3.56
CA ALA A 218 16.34 0.46 -3.67
C ALA A 218 15.52 1.73 -3.43
N LYS A 219 16.13 2.68 -2.74
CA LYS A 219 15.54 3.98 -2.45
C LYS A 219 16.46 5.08 -2.99
N ASP A 220 15.89 6.05 -3.67
CA ASP A 220 16.64 7.15 -4.29
C ASP A 220 17.81 6.67 -5.18
N GLY A 221 17.58 5.59 -5.91
CA GLY A 221 18.56 4.96 -6.80
C GLY A 221 19.60 4.10 -6.10
N LYS A 222 19.56 3.93 -4.79
CA LYS A 222 20.57 3.18 -4.04
C LYS A 222 20.00 1.94 -3.38
N GLY A 223 20.69 0.83 -3.58
CA GLY A 223 20.49 -0.42 -2.87
C GLY A 223 21.79 -0.87 -2.23
N PHE A 224 21.69 -1.69 -1.20
CA PHE A 224 22.88 -2.19 -0.48
C PHE A 224 22.73 -3.68 -0.21
N VAL A 225 23.81 -4.41 -0.42
CA VAL A 225 23.85 -5.86 -0.19
C VAL A 225 25.14 -6.21 0.52
N GLU A 226 25.02 -7.00 1.58
CA GLU A 226 26.18 -7.62 2.23
C GLU A 226 26.60 -8.86 1.46
N VAL A 227 27.87 -8.98 1.14
CA VAL A 227 28.44 -10.09 0.40
C VAL A 227 29.58 -10.74 1.17
N SER A 228 29.77 -12.04 0.97
CA SER A 228 30.91 -12.73 1.56
C SER A 228 32.23 -12.24 0.96
N PRO A 229 33.29 -12.17 1.75
CA PRO A 229 34.64 -11.90 1.23
C PRO A 229 34.99 -12.88 0.09
N GLY A 230 35.61 -12.36 -0.96
CA GLY A 230 36.07 -13.19 -2.09
C GLY A 230 35.05 -13.42 -3.21
N THR A 231 33.80 -12.98 -3.09
CA THR A 231 32.87 -13.00 -4.23
C THR A 231 33.29 -11.99 -5.30
N ARG A 232 33.15 -12.36 -6.57
CA ARG A 232 33.56 -11.52 -7.70
C ARG A 232 32.41 -10.65 -8.16
N ILE A 233 32.69 -9.40 -8.51
CA ILE A 233 31.66 -8.45 -9.03
C ILE A 233 31.07 -8.98 -10.34
N ASP A 234 31.85 -9.64 -11.18
CA ASP A 234 31.41 -10.19 -12.48
C ASP A 234 30.32 -11.26 -12.33
N ASP A 235 30.20 -11.88 -11.16
CA ASP A 235 29.22 -12.94 -10.87
C ASP A 235 27.89 -12.35 -10.38
N TYR A 236 27.81 -11.04 -10.08
CA TYR A 236 26.61 -10.41 -9.59
C TYR A 236 25.54 -10.29 -10.68
N ARG A 237 24.30 -10.54 -10.30
CA ARG A 237 23.14 -10.41 -11.19
C ARG A 237 22.00 -9.74 -10.43
N ILE A 238 21.16 -9.03 -11.18
CA ILE A 238 19.95 -8.40 -10.67
C ILE A 238 18.74 -8.99 -11.38
N LEU A 239 17.72 -9.30 -10.60
CA LEU A 239 16.39 -9.60 -11.10
C LEU A 239 15.44 -8.52 -10.59
N TYR A 240 14.87 -7.73 -11.49
CA TYR A 240 13.87 -6.72 -11.14
C TYR A 240 12.53 -7.38 -10.82
N GLU A 241 11.97 -7.05 -9.67
CA GLU A 241 10.70 -7.61 -9.22
C GLU A 241 9.54 -6.71 -9.67
N SER A 242 8.76 -7.18 -10.63
CA SER A 242 7.66 -6.41 -11.22
C SER A 242 6.27 -6.78 -10.71
N SER A 243 6.15 -7.92 -10.04
CA SER A 243 4.87 -8.41 -9.50
C SER A 243 5.07 -9.04 -8.13
N PRO A 244 5.42 -8.24 -7.11
CA PRO A 244 5.67 -8.78 -5.79
C PRO A 244 4.40 -9.42 -5.23
N ALA A 245 4.49 -10.70 -4.89
CA ALA A 245 3.37 -11.53 -4.42
C ALA A 245 2.62 -10.90 -3.23
N HIS A 246 3.29 -10.12 -2.40
CA HIS A 246 2.69 -9.45 -1.25
C HIS A 246 1.71 -8.31 -1.62
N LEU A 247 1.75 -7.83 -2.87
CA LEU A 247 0.85 -6.79 -3.39
C LEU A 247 -0.30 -7.36 -4.24
N GLN A 248 -0.30 -8.65 -4.56
CA GLN A 248 -1.34 -9.29 -5.38
C GLN A 248 -2.75 -9.16 -4.80
N HIS A 249 -2.87 -8.96 -3.49
CA HIS A 249 -4.17 -8.76 -2.85
C HIS A 249 -4.84 -7.42 -3.18
N ILE A 250 -4.11 -6.46 -3.74
CA ILE A 250 -4.62 -5.11 -4.05
C ILE A 250 -5.56 -5.14 -5.26
N TYR A 251 -5.21 -5.96 -6.26
CA TYR A 251 -5.99 -6.10 -7.49
C TYR A 251 -6.41 -7.56 -7.69
N ARG A 252 -7.53 -7.90 -7.10
CA ARG A 252 -8.16 -9.22 -7.16
C ARG A 252 -8.37 -9.71 -8.59
N GLU A 253 -8.86 -8.83 -9.48
CA GLU A 253 -9.04 -9.11 -10.89
C GLU A 253 -7.73 -9.46 -11.59
N VAL A 254 -6.62 -8.78 -11.26
CA VAL A 254 -5.29 -9.10 -11.80
C VAL A 254 -4.84 -10.47 -11.34
N CYS A 255 -5.00 -10.79 -10.06
CA CYS A 255 -4.65 -12.10 -9.52
C CYS A 255 -5.47 -13.23 -10.14
N ALA A 256 -6.76 -12.99 -10.38
CA ALA A 256 -7.64 -13.97 -11.04
C ALA A 256 -7.23 -14.20 -12.50
N VAL A 257 -6.88 -13.14 -13.24
CA VAL A 257 -6.37 -13.24 -14.61
C VAL A 257 -5.02 -13.95 -14.63
N GLU A 258 -4.09 -13.58 -13.76
CA GLU A 258 -2.78 -14.22 -13.63
C GLU A 258 -2.92 -15.73 -13.36
N LYS A 259 -3.79 -16.11 -12.43
CA LYS A 259 -4.09 -17.51 -12.12
C LYS A 259 -4.71 -18.24 -13.33
N ALA A 260 -5.61 -17.58 -14.07
CA ALA A 260 -6.30 -18.17 -15.21
C ALA A 260 -5.40 -18.38 -16.44
N PHE A 261 -4.52 -17.43 -16.74
CA PHE A 261 -3.60 -17.50 -17.89
C PHE A 261 -2.29 -18.24 -17.58
N GLY A 262 -2.08 -18.63 -16.31
CA GLY A 262 -0.80 -19.07 -15.81
C GLY A 262 0.14 -17.86 -15.64
N ALA A 263 1.09 -17.95 -14.74
CA ALA A 263 2.17 -16.97 -14.69
C ALA A 263 2.87 -17.03 -16.06
N VAL A 264 2.63 -16.02 -16.90
CA VAL A 264 3.41 -15.86 -18.12
C VAL A 264 4.78 -15.43 -17.64
N ALA A 265 5.63 -16.43 -17.37
CA ALA A 265 7.03 -16.23 -17.16
C ALA A 265 7.58 -15.70 -18.49
N GLU A 266 7.52 -14.41 -18.67
CA GLU A 266 8.24 -13.75 -19.74
C GLU A 266 9.72 -14.00 -19.46
N LYS A 267 10.32 -14.86 -20.26
CA LYS A 267 11.77 -14.95 -20.36
C LYS A 267 12.27 -13.62 -20.91
N VAL A 268 12.50 -12.68 -20.01
CA VAL A 268 13.17 -11.44 -20.34
C VAL A 268 14.66 -11.71 -20.33
N GLY A 269 15.23 -11.82 -21.54
CA GLY A 269 16.66 -12.01 -21.75
C GLY A 269 17.21 -13.39 -21.35
N ALA A 270 18.28 -13.82 -21.97
CA ALA A 270 18.92 -15.14 -21.83
C ALA A 270 19.50 -15.46 -20.43
N ASN A 271 19.21 -14.67 -19.40
CA ASN A 271 19.78 -14.79 -18.04
C ASN A 271 18.73 -14.85 -16.90
N ALA A 272 17.43 -14.99 -17.19
CA ALA A 272 16.41 -15.12 -16.15
C ALA A 272 16.03 -16.60 -15.97
N GLU A 273 16.63 -17.28 -15.01
CA GLU A 273 16.10 -18.55 -14.49
C GLU A 273 14.89 -18.28 -13.60
N VAL A 274 13.75 -18.83 -14.01
CA VAL A 274 12.52 -18.78 -13.22
C VAL A 274 12.57 -19.87 -12.16
N SER A 275 12.85 -19.50 -10.92
CA SER A 275 12.65 -20.39 -9.77
C SER A 275 11.16 -20.49 -9.47
N GLY A 276 10.63 -21.72 -9.41
CA GLY A 276 9.26 -22.01 -9.09
C GLY A 276 8.81 -21.37 -7.77
N ILE A 277 7.65 -20.76 -7.79
CA ILE A 277 6.97 -20.18 -6.63
C ILE A 277 6.49 -21.33 -5.75
N ASN A 278 7.20 -21.62 -4.68
CA ASN A 278 6.67 -22.42 -3.60
C ASN A 278 5.66 -21.56 -2.83
N ALA A 279 4.39 -21.94 -2.93
CA ALA A 279 3.31 -21.32 -2.17
C ALA A 279 3.63 -21.40 -0.66
N VAL A 280 3.71 -20.23 -0.03
CA VAL A 280 3.82 -20.14 1.43
C VAL A 280 2.48 -20.58 2.02
N PRO A 281 2.44 -21.52 3.00
CA PRO A 281 1.20 -21.93 3.63
C PRO A 281 0.52 -20.71 4.29
N SER A 282 -0.74 -20.50 3.95
CA SER A 282 -1.57 -19.49 4.59
C SER A 282 -1.73 -19.82 6.07
N ALA A 283 -1.13 -19.01 6.93
CA ALA A 283 -1.32 -19.12 8.37
C ALA A 283 -2.81 -18.90 8.70
N ALA A 284 -3.36 -19.77 9.51
CA ALA A 284 -4.74 -19.74 9.95
C ALA A 284 -5.09 -18.39 10.58
N VAL A 285 -6.03 -17.68 9.94
CA VAL A 285 -6.53 -16.39 10.43
C VAL A 285 -7.42 -16.65 11.65
N SER A 286 -6.93 -16.27 12.81
CA SER A 286 -7.71 -16.21 14.05
C SER A 286 -8.96 -15.35 13.82
N ARG A 287 -10.14 -15.90 14.12
CA ARG A 287 -11.42 -15.16 14.11
C ARG A 287 -11.37 -14.08 15.19
N ARG A 288 -11.33 -12.81 14.77
CA ARG A 288 -11.51 -11.67 15.67
C ARG A 288 -12.97 -11.20 15.65
N PRO A 289 -13.49 -10.69 16.77
CA PRO A 289 -14.85 -10.14 16.83
C PRO A 289 -15.04 -9.01 15.84
N VAL A 290 -16.28 -8.85 15.36
CA VAL A 290 -16.69 -7.70 14.54
C VAL A 290 -16.50 -6.43 15.37
N GLU A 291 -15.68 -5.49 14.89
CA GLU A 291 -15.48 -4.21 15.55
C GLU A 291 -16.76 -3.35 15.40
N GLU A 292 -17.29 -2.83 16.52
CA GLU A 292 -18.36 -1.84 16.49
C GLU A 292 -17.95 -0.61 15.68
N GLY A 293 -18.83 -0.12 14.81
CA GLY A 293 -18.59 1.07 13.97
C GLY A 293 -18.01 0.80 12.58
N SER A 294 -17.92 -0.46 12.15
CA SER A 294 -17.40 -0.83 10.83
C SER A 294 -18.44 -0.60 9.72
N VAL A 295 -18.03 0.11 8.66
CA VAL A 295 -18.85 0.45 7.49
C VAL A 295 -18.17 0.06 6.19
N SER A 296 -18.96 -0.16 5.12
CA SER A 296 -18.45 -0.50 3.80
C SER A 296 -18.02 0.72 2.96
N LYS A 297 -18.43 1.93 3.35
CA LYS A 297 -18.10 3.19 2.67
C LYS A 297 -17.71 4.27 3.67
N ILE A 298 -16.85 5.19 3.24
CA ILE A 298 -16.52 6.40 4.00
C ILE A 298 -17.65 7.42 3.83
N ASP A 299 -18.12 8.00 4.92
CA ASP A 299 -18.98 9.17 4.89
C ASP A 299 -18.14 10.42 4.59
N PHE A 300 -18.00 10.74 3.30
CA PHE A 300 -17.24 11.89 2.86
C PHE A 300 -17.82 13.24 3.36
N SER A 301 -19.14 13.34 3.50
CA SER A 301 -19.78 14.56 4.01
C SER A 301 -19.35 14.87 5.44
N LYS A 302 -19.14 13.82 6.25
CA LYS A 302 -18.64 13.95 7.62
C LYS A 302 -17.17 14.35 7.66
N VAL A 303 -16.35 13.78 6.77
CA VAL A 303 -14.93 14.18 6.62
C VAL A 303 -14.85 15.65 6.23
N LYS A 304 -15.60 16.04 5.19
CA LYS A 304 -15.65 17.43 4.71
C LYS A 304 -16.10 18.41 5.80
N ARG A 305 -17.15 18.07 6.54
CA ARG A 305 -17.64 18.91 7.64
C ARG A 305 -16.56 19.12 8.69
N LYS A 306 -15.91 18.03 9.17
CA LYS A 306 -14.86 18.15 10.18
C LYS A 306 -13.69 19.01 9.72
N ILE A 307 -13.29 18.92 8.45
CA ILE A 307 -12.21 19.73 7.89
C ILE A 307 -12.61 21.21 7.83
N LEU A 308 -13.82 21.50 7.35
CA LEU A 308 -14.31 22.86 7.30
C LEU A 308 -14.49 23.48 8.69
N ASP A 309 -14.94 22.69 9.69
CA ASP A 309 -15.03 23.12 11.08
C ASP A 309 -13.64 23.50 11.64
N VAL A 310 -12.62 22.71 11.37
CA VAL A 310 -11.24 23.03 11.76
C VAL A 310 -10.75 24.30 11.06
N MET A 311 -10.92 24.38 9.72
CA MET A 311 -10.49 25.55 8.94
C MET A 311 -11.18 26.85 9.35
N SER A 312 -12.41 26.78 9.85
CA SER A 312 -13.17 27.95 10.30
C SER A 312 -12.71 28.50 11.65
N SER A 313 -11.83 27.81 12.35
CA SER A 313 -11.25 28.30 13.61
C SER A 313 -10.48 29.60 13.38
N GLU A 314 -10.68 30.58 14.26
CA GLU A 314 -10.01 31.89 14.20
C GLU A 314 -8.48 31.75 14.15
N LYS A 315 -7.93 30.74 14.81
CA LYS A 315 -6.51 30.40 14.84
C LYS A 315 -5.87 30.28 13.45
N PHE A 316 -6.60 29.75 12.46
CA PHE A 316 -6.08 29.56 11.10
C PHE A 316 -6.43 30.69 10.13
N ASN A 317 -7.14 31.70 10.62
CA ASN A 317 -7.49 32.90 9.85
C ASN A 317 -6.53 34.07 10.08
N GLU A 318 -5.65 33.98 11.06
CA GLU A 318 -4.63 34.96 11.36
C GLU A 318 -3.34 34.65 10.55
N LEU A 319 -2.63 35.72 10.18
CA LEU A 319 -1.30 35.56 9.59
C LEU A 319 -0.32 35.09 10.68
N PRO A 320 0.66 34.24 10.36
CA PRO A 320 1.67 33.80 11.31
C PRO A 320 2.40 35.00 11.92
N ASP A 321 2.66 34.93 13.21
CA ASP A 321 3.51 35.90 13.88
C ASP A 321 4.97 35.73 13.41
N SER A 322 5.41 36.62 12.54
CA SER A 322 6.76 36.57 11.97
C SER A 322 7.88 36.72 13.01
N SER A 323 7.56 37.14 14.24
CA SER A 323 8.53 37.23 15.34
C SER A 323 8.95 35.86 15.89
N LYS A 324 8.20 34.81 15.57
CA LYS A 324 8.46 33.41 15.96
C LYS A 324 9.03 32.56 14.83
N ALA A 325 9.37 33.18 13.70
CA ALA A 325 9.91 32.46 12.57
C ALA A 325 11.25 31.79 12.94
N VAL A 326 11.33 30.49 12.74
CA VAL A 326 12.55 29.69 12.90
C VAL A 326 13.26 29.69 11.55
N SER A 327 14.52 30.01 11.49
CA SER A 327 15.30 29.99 10.25
C SER A 327 16.16 28.75 10.16
N MET A 328 16.29 28.19 8.96
CA MET A 328 17.28 27.18 8.68
C MET A 328 18.64 27.83 8.49
N THR A 329 19.62 27.39 9.25
CA THR A 329 21.00 27.88 9.12
C THR A 329 21.96 26.74 8.82
N PRO A 330 22.92 26.93 7.90
CA PRO A 330 23.99 25.97 7.70
C PRO A 330 24.82 25.84 8.99
N VAL A 331 25.10 24.60 9.39
CA VAL A 331 25.95 24.31 10.54
C VAL A 331 27.40 24.44 10.10
N LEU A 332 28.11 25.43 10.63
CA LEU A 332 29.50 25.71 10.25
C LEU A 332 30.54 24.79 10.93
N PHE A 333 30.21 24.22 12.10
CA PHE A 333 31.11 23.37 12.87
C PHE A 333 30.45 22.03 13.13
N THR A 334 30.75 21.03 12.31
CA THR A 334 30.11 19.71 12.32
C THR A 334 30.91 18.61 13.01
N ALA A 335 32.21 18.86 13.30
CA ALA A 335 33.15 17.84 13.74
C ALA A 335 32.73 17.05 15.01
N ASP A 336 32.08 17.68 15.98
CA ASP A 336 31.65 16.99 17.20
C ASP A 336 30.37 16.18 16.95
N TYR A 337 29.47 16.64 16.09
CA TYR A 337 28.29 15.87 15.64
C TYR A 337 28.71 14.66 14.82
N GLU A 338 29.66 14.84 13.87
CA GLU A 338 30.21 13.74 13.05
C GLU A 338 30.85 12.66 13.94
N LYS A 339 31.61 13.07 14.96
CA LYS A 339 32.22 12.19 15.96
C LYS A 339 31.17 11.41 16.76
N SER A 340 30.07 12.08 17.13
CA SER A 340 28.96 11.44 17.84
C SER A 340 28.24 10.42 16.96
N VAL A 341 27.93 10.79 15.70
CA VAL A 341 27.32 9.86 14.72
C VAL A 341 28.24 8.66 14.49
N ALA A 342 29.53 8.87 14.27
CA ALA A 342 30.48 7.78 14.07
C ALA A 342 30.50 6.78 15.24
N LYS A 343 30.58 7.28 16.49
CA LYS A 343 30.54 6.42 17.68
C LYS A 343 29.22 5.65 17.79
N ILE A 344 28.10 6.25 17.45
CA ILE A 344 26.80 5.59 17.46
C ILE A 344 26.74 4.50 16.38
N CYS A 345 27.25 4.77 15.19
CA CYS A 345 27.36 3.78 14.11
C CYS A 345 28.26 2.59 14.51
N ASP A 346 29.37 2.85 15.18
CA ASP A 346 30.27 1.82 15.73
C ASP A 346 29.56 1.00 16.81
N ALA A 347 28.78 1.64 17.69
CA ALA A 347 28.00 0.95 18.72
C ALA A 347 26.90 0.03 18.11
N VAL A 348 26.26 0.46 17.03
CA VAL A 348 25.30 -0.39 16.28
C VAL A 348 26.03 -1.57 15.65
N SER A 349 27.17 -1.34 15.01
CA SER A 349 27.96 -2.36 14.33
C SER A 349 28.52 -3.41 15.30
N SER A 350 29.00 -2.96 16.46
CA SER A 350 29.55 -3.82 17.53
C SER A 350 28.48 -4.37 18.48
N ARG A 351 27.22 -3.93 18.37
CA ARG A 351 26.12 -4.23 19.30
C ARG A 351 26.39 -3.81 20.75
N ASN A 352 27.30 -2.85 20.95
CA ASN A 352 27.62 -2.31 22.27
C ASN A 352 26.89 -0.99 22.51
N TYR A 353 25.57 -1.06 22.65
CA TYR A 353 24.69 0.11 22.73
C TYR A 353 24.94 0.95 23.99
N SER A 354 25.30 0.32 25.09
CA SER A 354 25.54 1.02 26.36
C SER A 354 26.74 1.97 26.31
N SER A 355 27.70 1.72 25.44
CA SER A 355 28.91 2.55 25.32
C SER A 355 28.66 3.98 24.83
N VAL A 356 27.47 4.26 24.31
CA VAL A 356 27.12 5.57 23.72
C VAL A 356 25.97 6.26 24.44
N SER A 357 25.48 5.71 25.55
CA SER A 357 24.31 6.26 26.27
C SER A 357 24.46 7.74 26.64
N GLN A 358 25.69 8.19 26.95
CA GLN A 358 26.01 9.59 27.28
C GLN A 358 25.89 10.55 26.09
N LEU A 359 25.79 10.07 24.87
CA LEU A 359 25.59 10.90 23.67
C LEU A 359 24.11 11.24 23.43
N PHE A 360 23.20 10.71 24.24
CA PHE A 360 21.77 10.85 24.06
C PHE A 360 21.11 11.56 25.23
N THR A 361 19.97 12.18 24.95
CA THR A 361 18.99 12.46 26.00
C THR A 361 18.32 11.15 26.44
N PRO A 362 17.67 11.07 27.62
CA PRO A 362 16.96 9.87 28.04
C PRO A 362 15.94 9.37 26.99
N THR A 363 15.16 10.28 26.43
CA THR A 363 14.18 9.97 25.37
C THR A 363 14.87 9.53 24.07
N GLY A 364 15.93 10.23 23.65
CA GLY A 364 16.71 9.86 22.47
C GLY A 364 17.33 8.47 22.60
N TYR A 365 17.81 8.12 23.79
CA TYR A 365 18.38 6.81 24.05
C TYR A 365 17.33 5.67 23.99
N ASP A 366 16.12 5.91 24.51
CA ASP A 366 15.02 4.95 24.33
C ASP A 366 14.68 4.72 22.86
N VAL A 367 14.61 5.79 22.06
CA VAL A 367 14.39 5.69 20.60
C VAL A 367 15.53 4.94 19.93
N PHE A 368 16.78 5.22 20.31
CA PHE A 368 17.95 4.52 19.80
C PHE A 368 17.92 3.02 20.11
N LEU A 369 17.60 2.63 21.33
CA LEU A 369 17.48 1.22 21.71
C LEU A 369 16.38 0.51 20.92
N ARG A 370 15.24 1.16 20.73
CA ARG A 370 14.15 0.62 19.90
C ARG A 370 14.61 0.45 18.45
N LEU A 371 15.31 1.44 17.88
CA LEU A 371 15.85 1.38 16.53
C LEU A 371 16.89 0.27 16.40
N ALA A 372 17.83 0.17 17.35
CA ALA A 372 18.89 -0.84 17.34
C ALA A 372 18.34 -2.27 17.46
N ALA A 373 17.26 -2.47 18.24
CA ALA A 373 16.56 -3.74 18.35
C ALA A 373 15.64 -4.04 17.15
N TYR A 374 15.32 -3.03 16.34
CA TYR A 374 14.41 -3.14 15.21
C TYR A 374 15.07 -3.91 14.06
N GLY A 375 14.65 -5.16 13.87
CA GLY A 375 15.07 -5.92 12.70
C GLY A 375 16.58 -6.08 12.54
N ASN A 376 17.33 -6.20 13.63
CA ASN A 376 18.76 -6.45 13.56
C ASN A 376 19.51 -5.41 12.71
N ALA A 377 19.37 -4.14 13.09
CA ALA A 377 19.93 -2.98 12.38
C ALA A 377 21.43 -3.12 12.08
N ARG A 378 21.84 -2.73 10.89
CA ARG A 378 23.23 -2.72 10.42
C ARG A 378 23.52 -1.41 9.71
N VAL A 379 24.59 -0.74 10.11
CA VAL A 379 25.06 0.45 9.41
C VAL A 379 25.63 0.04 8.06
N LEU A 380 25.21 0.75 7.03
CA LEU A 380 25.78 0.68 5.70
C LEU A 380 26.76 1.83 5.51
N SER A 381 27.68 1.73 4.56
CA SER A 381 28.59 2.82 4.29
C SER A 381 27.80 4.06 3.87
N GLY A 382 28.09 5.19 4.47
CA GLY A 382 27.34 6.43 4.26
C GLY A 382 27.95 7.33 3.18
N GLU A 383 27.09 8.17 2.58
CA GLU A 383 27.49 9.39 1.91
C GLU A 383 28.05 10.41 2.93
N ALA A 384 28.59 11.52 2.44
CA ALA A 384 28.94 12.64 3.31
C ALA A 384 27.72 13.06 4.14
N LEU A 385 27.93 13.20 5.44
CA LEU A 385 26.87 13.63 6.37
C LEU A 385 26.45 15.06 6.04
N ASN A 386 25.15 15.31 6.04
CA ASN A 386 24.58 16.62 5.80
C ASN A 386 23.97 17.16 7.09
N PHE A 387 24.40 18.37 7.50
CA PHE A 387 23.93 19.02 8.72
C PHE A 387 23.20 20.31 8.40
N TYR A 388 22.05 20.50 9.05
CA TYR A 388 21.32 21.77 9.06
C TYR A 388 20.72 22.00 10.45
N ALA A 389 20.59 23.26 10.83
CA ALA A 389 19.95 23.65 12.06
C ALA A 389 18.55 24.19 11.77
N LEU A 390 17.60 23.85 12.64
CA LEU A 390 16.25 24.39 12.66
C LEU A 390 15.93 24.79 14.10
N GLY A 391 15.88 26.08 14.35
CA GLY A 391 15.83 26.58 15.72
C GLY A 391 17.08 26.18 16.52
N ASP A 392 16.84 25.62 17.69
CA ASP A 392 17.89 25.15 18.60
C ASP A 392 18.33 23.70 18.34
N GLU A 393 17.77 23.06 17.30
CA GLU A 393 18.07 21.69 16.96
C GLU A 393 18.96 21.58 15.73
N VAL A 394 19.87 20.61 15.74
CA VAL A 394 20.71 20.24 14.58
C VAL A 394 20.31 18.87 14.07
N TYR A 395 20.09 18.79 12.78
CA TYR A 395 19.71 17.57 12.07
C TYR A 395 20.88 17.06 11.25
N CYS A 396 21.20 15.76 11.39
CA CYS A 396 22.16 15.05 10.56
C CYS A 396 21.45 13.99 9.73
N ARG A 397 21.63 14.02 8.42
CA ARG A 397 21.04 13.08 7.45
C ARG A 397 22.08 12.22 6.76
N SER A 398 21.60 11.20 6.04
CA SER A 398 22.39 10.31 5.17
C SER A 398 23.18 9.23 5.91
N VAL A 399 22.58 8.64 6.94
CA VAL A 399 23.13 7.44 7.60
C VAL A 399 22.28 6.22 7.25
N PRO A 400 22.57 5.50 6.14
CA PRO A 400 21.77 4.36 5.73
C PRO A 400 21.99 3.16 6.64
N MET A 401 20.91 2.53 7.06
CA MET A 401 20.91 1.30 7.84
C MET A 401 20.01 0.24 7.19
N ALA A 402 20.46 -1.01 7.20
CA ALA A 402 19.67 -2.15 6.76
C ALA A 402 19.01 -2.84 7.95
N PHE A 403 17.77 -3.29 7.75
CA PHE A 403 16.97 -4.01 8.72
C PHE A 403 16.54 -5.35 8.14
N SER A 404 16.69 -6.43 8.91
CA SER A 404 16.32 -7.79 8.52
C SER A 404 15.66 -8.54 9.66
N PHE A 405 14.64 -9.33 9.36
CA PHE A 405 13.85 -10.06 10.34
C PHE A 405 13.96 -11.56 10.10
N SER A 406 14.11 -12.35 11.15
CA SER A 406 14.37 -13.78 11.07
C SER A 406 13.31 -14.59 10.32
N GLY A 407 12.05 -14.18 10.44
CA GLY A 407 10.89 -14.81 9.77
C GLY A 407 10.56 -14.22 8.40
N ASN A 408 11.29 -13.24 7.92
CA ASN A 408 10.97 -12.51 6.69
C ASN A 408 12.18 -12.48 5.73
N ARG A 409 11.91 -12.74 4.46
CA ARG A 409 12.94 -12.68 3.40
C ARG A 409 13.15 -11.25 2.86
N ARG A 410 12.38 -10.27 3.33
CA ARG A 410 12.50 -8.88 2.90
C ARG A 410 13.49 -8.15 3.80
N GLN A 411 14.38 -7.40 3.18
CA GLN A 411 15.25 -6.44 3.84
C GLN A 411 14.75 -5.03 3.55
N PHE A 412 14.79 -4.18 4.57
CA PHE A 412 14.46 -2.76 4.45
C PHE A 412 15.74 -1.95 4.62
N VAL A 413 15.90 -0.93 3.81
CA VAL A 413 16.97 0.06 3.96
C VAL A 413 16.30 1.40 4.23
N GLU A 414 16.71 2.03 5.33
CA GLU A 414 16.22 3.35 5.71
C GLU A 414 17.40 4.27 6.03
N ASP A 415 17.34 5.51 5.58
CA ASP A 415 18.27 6.53 5.99
C ASP A 415 17.84 7.08 7.36
N ILE A 416 18.75 7.10 8.30
CA ILE A 416 18.51 7.59 9.65
C ILE A 416 18.85 9.07 9.73
N VAL A 417 17.93 9.83 10.31
CA VAL A 417 18.13 11.24 10.65
C VAL A 417 18.35 11.33 12.14
N PHE A 418 19.46 11.95 12.55
CA PHE A 418 19.77 12.26 13.94
C PHE A 418 19.33 13.69 14.23
N THR A 419 18.62 13.89 15.32
CA THR A 419 18.29 15.22 15.85
C THR A 419 19.09 15.47 17.11
N PHE A 420 19.87 16.53 17.14
CA PHE A 420 20.66 16.95 18.28
C PHE A 420 20.01 18.18 18.92
N ASN A 421 19.96 18.21 20.24
CA ASN A 421 19.49 19.36 20.98
C ASN A 421 20.61 20.44 21.13
N GLU A 422 20.30 21.57 21.78
CA GLU A 422 21.21 22.66 22.08
C GLU A 422 22.50 22.26 22.82
N LYS A 423 22.46 21.13 23.56
CA LYS A 423 23.62 20.58 24.28
C LYS A 423 24.45 19.61 23.45
N GLY A 424 24.12 19.41 22.18
CA GLY A 424 24.78 18.46 21.30
C GLY A 424 24.49 17.00 21.61
N LEU A 425 23.45 16.71 22.39
CA LEU A 425 22.97 15.35 22.66
C LEU A 425 21.91 14.95 21.65
N VAL A 426 21.94 13.69 21.20
CA VAL A 426 20.91 13.14 20.32
C VAL A 426 19.60 13.04 21.09
N SER A 427 18.63 13.84 20.68
CA SER A 427 17.28 13.90 21.28
C SER A 427 16.29 12.98 20.59
N ASN A 428 16.51 12.67 19.30
CA ASN A 428 15.63 11.82 18.51
C ASN A 428 16.37 11.18 17.33
N LEU A 429 15.80 10.06 16.81
CA LEU A 429 16.20 9.43 15.55
C LEU A 429 14.95 9.12 14.75
N THR A 430 15.00 9.42 13.45
CA THR A 430 13.87 9.14 12.54
C THR A 430 14.32 8.46 11.25
N PHE A 431 13.40 7.77 10.60
CA PHE A 431 13.57 7.30 9.23
C PHE A 431 13.26 8.44 8.28
N SER A 432 14.22 8.80 7.44
CA SER A 432 14.04 9.91 6.51
C SER A 432 12.90 9.66 5.52
N LEU A 433 12.30 10.73 5.05
CA LEU A 433 11.50 10.70 3.81
C LEU A 433 12.43 10.44 2.62
N GLY A 434 11.86 9.88 1.53
CA GLY A 434 12.58 9.79 0.25
C GLY A 434 12.92 11.19 -0.30
N LYS A 435 14.05 11.31 -1.00
CA LYS A 435 14.52 12.59 -1.59
C LYS A 435 13.43 13.25 -2.42
N ALA A 436 12.63 12.46 -3.12
CA ALA A 436 11.54 12.96 -3.93
C ALA A 436 10.45 13.63 -3.11
N ALA A 437 9.96 12.99 -2.04
CA ALA A 437 8.94 13.57 -1.17
C ALA A 437 9.48 14.83 -0.46
N THR A 438 10.73 14.78 0.00
CA THR A 438 11.40 15.94 0.60
C THR A 438 11.53 17.08 -0.42
N SER A 439 11.98 16.79 -1.65
CA SER A 439 12.13 17.78 -2.72
C SER A 439 10.78 18.39 -3.11
N ASP A 440 9.73 17.58 -3.17
CA ASP A 440 8.38 18.04 -3.49
C ASP A 440 7.89 19.06 -2.45
N ILE A 441 7.98 18.72 -1.17
CA ILE A 441 7.62 19.63 -0.08
C ILE A 441 8.50 20.91 -0.12
N CYS A 442 9.80 20.77 -0.29
CA CYS A 442 10.73 21.89 -0.30
C CYS A 442 10.62 22.79 -1.55
N SER A 443 10.00 22.32 -2.63
CA SER A 443 9.79 23.09 -3.86
C SER A 443 8.67 24.14 -3.77
N HIS A 444 7.81 24.07 -2.75
CA HIS A 444 6.72 25.03 -2.55
C HIS A 444 7.23 26.40 -2.09
N SER A 445 7.65 27.22 -3.03
CA SER A 445 8.24 28.55 -2.77
C SER A 445 7.28 29.56 -2.11
N ASN A 446 5.97 29.30 -2.18
CA ASN A 446 4.91 30.09 -1.55
C ASN A 446 4.69 29.78 -0.05
N TRP A 447 5.42 28.81 0.51
CA TRP A 447 5.43 28.51 1.94
C TRP A 447 6.72 29.02 2.57
N THR A 448 6.67 29.30 3.88
CA THR A 448 7.89 29.60 4.61
C THR A 448 8.84 28.40 4.60
N GLU A 449 10.13 28.65 4.66
CA GLU A 449 11.13 27.59 4.75
C GLU A 449 10.94 26.74 5.99
N GLU A 450 10.60 27.40 7.10
CA GLU A 450 10.25 26.79 8.37
C GLU A 450 9.10 25.78 8.21
N ALA A 451 7.95 26.18 7.64
CA ALA A 451 6.81 25.32 7.47
C ALA A 451 7.15 24.05 6.66
N ARG A 452 7.98 24.20 5.62
CA ARG A 452 8.44 23.07 4.79
C ARG A 452 9.26 22.07 5.60
N LEU A 453 10.19 22.57 6.43
CA LEU A 453 11.07 21.71 7.23
C LEU A 453 10.34 21.05 8.39
N ILE A 454 9.47 21.78 9.07
CA ILE A 454 8.58 21.23 10.12
C ILE A 454 7.72 20.11 9.54
N LEU A 455 7.17 20.31 8.35
CA LEU A 455 6.37 19.31 7.68
C LEU A 455 7.16 18.04 7.34
N VAL A 456 8.40 18.19 6.84
CA VAL A 456 9.30 17.06 6.60
C VAL A 456 9.58 16.33 7.91
N ALA A 457 9.97 17.05 8.97
CA ALA A 457 10.25 16.48 10.28
C ALA A 457 9.03 15.76 10.87
N PHE A 458 7.85 16.35 10.76
CA PHE A 458 6.59 15.72 11.18
C PHE A 458 6.34 14.39 10.48
N LEU A 459 6.44 14.34 9.15
CA LEU A 459 6.21 13.12 8.39
C LEU A 459 7.26 12.04 8.68
N GLU A 460 8.51 12.42 8.90
CA GLU A 460 9.57 11.50 9.33
C GLU A 460 9.31 10.92 10.71
N ASN A 461 8.91 11.76 11.67
CA ASN A 461 8.49 11.32 12.99
C ASN A 461 7.27 10.41 12.95
N TYR A 462 6.25 10.79 12.16
CA TYR A 462 5.03 9.99 11.99
C TYR A 462 5.35 8.58 11.44
N LYS A 463 6.10 8.50 10.34
CA LYS A 463 6.56 7.24 9.74
C LYS A 463 7.32 6.39 10.76
N THR A 464 8.28 7.00 11.44
CA THR A 464 9.16 6.32 12.40
C THR A 464 8.39 5.83 13.63
N ALA A 465 7.43 6.60 14.11
CA ALA A 465 6.64 6.23 15.28
C ALA A 465 5.83 4.94 15.04
N TYR A 466 5.29 4.74 13.84
CA TYR A 466 4.64 3.48 13.49
C TYR A 466 5.65 2.33 13.38
N ALA A 467 6.77 2.55 12.73
CA ALA A 467 7.80 1.54 12.57
C ALA A 467 8.40 1.11 13.90
N LEU A 468 8.76 2.03 14.77
CA LEU A 468 9.31 1.76 16.11
C LEU A 468 8.24 1.53 17.18
N LYS A 469 6.95 1.48 16.80
CA LYS A 469 5.80 1.21 17.69
C LYS A 469 5.71 2.20 18.87
N ARG A 470 6.02 3.47 18.63
CA ARG A 470 5.98 4.55 19.63
C ARG A 470 4.55 5.02 19.85
N LEU A 471 3.80 4.26 20.63
CA LEU A 471 2.39 4.50 20.90
C LEU A 471 2.16 5.81 21.68
N ASP A 472 3.09 6.17 22.54
CA ASP A 472 3.14 7.43 23.28
C ASP A 472 3.14 8.64 22.34
N TYR A 473 4.08 8.67 21.40
CA TYR A 473 4.17 9.71 20.39
C TYR A 473 2.91 9.74 19.50
N ILE A 474 2.47 8.59 18.99
CA ILE A 474 1.27 8.54 18.15
C ILE A 474 0.05 9.05 18.92
N SER A 475 -0.06 8.73 20.22
CA SER A 475 -1.15 9.26 21.03
C SER A 475 -1.06 10.78 21.19
N SER A 476 0.14 11.35 21.33
CA SER A 476 0.30 12.79 21.54
C SER A 476 -0.08 13.62 20.31
N ILE A 477 0.15 13.12 19.11
CA ILE A 477 -0.08 13.88 17.86
C ILE A 477 -1.53 13.86 17.35
N PHE A 478 -2.46 13.13 17.97
CA PHE A 478 -3.86 13.18 17.59
C PHE A 478 -4.65 14.13 18.50
N ASP A 479 -5.50 14.96 17.90
CA ASP A 479 -6.49 15.72 18.64
C ASP A 479 -7.44 14.81 19.41
N ASN A 480 -7.98 15.29 20.54
CA ASN A 480 -8.89 14.47 21.35
C ASN A 480 -10.20 14.15 20.61
N ASP A 481 -10.64 15.05 19.74
CA ASP A 481 -11.83 14.89 18.91
C ASP A 481 -11.49 14.58 17.43
N ALA A 482 -10.28 14.08 17.18
CA ALA A 482 -9.83 13.70 15.85
C ALA A 482 -10.79 12.72 15.17
N LEU A 483 -11.07 12.97 13.90
CA LEU A 483 -11.80 12.03 13.04
C LEU A 483 -10.80 11.05 12.42
N ILE A 484 -10.83 9.81 12.87
CA ILE A 484 -9.92 8.77 12.40
C ILE A 484 -10.71 7.70 11.65
N ILE A 485 -10.40 7.52 10.38
CA ILE A 485 -10.99 6.48 9.55
C ILE A 485 -9.85 5.57 9.07
N THR A 486 -9.89 4.33 9.53
CA THR A 486 -8.97 3.29 9.10
C THR A 486 -9.65 2.37 8.10
N GLY A 487 -8.94 1.97 7.07
CA GLY A 487 -9.37 0.93 6.15
C GLY A 487 -8.62 -0.37 6.45
N ARG A 488 -9.33 -1.49 6.38
CA ARG A 488 -8.74 -2.81 6.45
C ARG A 488 -9.25 -3.66 5.31
N VAL A 489 -8.34 -4.20 4.54
CA VAL A 489 -8.68 -5.19 3.52
C VAL A 489 -9.07 -6.49 4.21
N VAL A 490 -10.35 -6.86 4.08
CA VAL A 490 -10.90 -8.08 4.67
C VAL A 490 -11.11 -9.10 3.57
N ARG A 491 -10.68 -10.33 3.80
CA ARG A 491 -11.06 -11.48 3.00
C ARG A 491 -12.19 -12.18 3.75
N SER A 492 -13.40 -12.20 3.20
CA SER A 492 -14.40 -13.13 3.70
C SER A 492 -14.08 -14.51 3.14
N VAL A 493 -13.67 -15.41 4.02
CA VAL A 493 -13.79 -16.83 3.72
C VAL A 493 -15.26 -17.12 3.99
N GLY A 494 -16.08 -17.20 2.95
CA GLY A 494 -17.44 -17.69 3.08
C GLY A 494 -17.40 -19.06 3.75
N MET A 495 -18.42 -19.40 4.58
CA MET A 495 -18.56 -20.73 5.17
C MET A 495 -18.73 -21.82 4.10
N ASP A 496 -19.07 -21.44 2.90
CA ASP A 496 -18.96 -22.29 1.72
C ASP A 496 -17.52 -22.20 1.18
N ARG A 497 -16.84 -23.33 1.25
CA ARG A 497 -15.52 -23.57 0.66
C ARG A 497 -15.57 -23.55 -0.88
N SER A 498 -16.28 -22.60 -1.49
CA SER A 498 -16.12 -22.36 -2.91
C SER A 498 -14.78 -21.67 -3.11
N GLU A 499 -13.85 -22.31 -3.76
CA GLU A 499 -12.54 -21.75 -4.12
C GLU A 499 -12.64 -20.45 -4.93
N TYR A 500 -13.83 -20.03 -5.28
CA TYR A 500 -14.18 -18.89 -6.14
C TYR A 500 -14.79 -17.69 -5.38
N GLY A 501 -14.98 -17.76 -4.07
CA GLY A 501 -15.73 -16.79 -3.30
C GLY A 501 -14.95 -16.12 -2.16
N SER A 502 -13.71 -15.67 -2.36
CA SER A 502 -13.11 -14.77 -1.39
C SER A 502 -13.55 -13.34 -1.69
N ASN A 503 -14.67 -12.90 -1.15
CA ASN A 503 -15.08 -11.51 -1.22
C ASN A 503 -14.05 -10.66 -0.46
N ARG A 504 -13.21 -9.96 -1.23
CA ARG A 504 -12.38 -8.91 -0.70
C ARG A 504 -13.20 -7.64 -0.67
N TYR A 505 -13.38 -7.07 0.50
CA TYR A 505 -13.92 -5.73 0.66
C TYR A 505 -13.05 -4.96 1.64
N VAL A 506 -13.02 -3.68 1.49
CA VAL A 506 -12.42 -2.82 2.50
C VAL A 506 -13.47 -2.52 3.54
N ARG A 507 -13.15 -2.83 4.77
CA ARG A 507 -13.94 -2.43 5.92
C ARG A 507 -13.34 -1.14 6.44
N PHE A 508 -14.09 -0.08 6.38
CA PHE A 508 -13.73 1.19 7.00
C PHE A 508 -14.24 1.20 8.43
N THR A 509 -13.39 1.64 9.35
CA THR A 509 -13.76 1.80 10.76
C THR A 509 -13.50 3.24 11.15
N GLN A 510 -14.57 3.95 11.49
CA GLN A 510 -14.46 5.27 12.08
C GLN A 510 -14.25 5.11 13.58
N GLN A 511 -13.26 5.80 14.12
CA GLN A 511 -12.83 5.69 15.51
C GLN A 511 -12.54 7.08 16.08
N ASN A 512 -12.69 7.22 17.39
CA ASN A 512 -12.09 8.32 18.13
C ASN A 512 -10.64 7.96 18.50
N LYS A 513 -9.89 8.93 18.98
CA LYS A 513 -8.49 8.79 19.39
C LYS A 513 -8.28 7.61 20.35
N GLU A 514 -9.06 7.54 21.42
CA GLU A 514 -8.91 6.51 22.46
C GLU A 514 -9.04 5.09 21.89
N THR A 515 -10.09 4.85 21.12
CA THR A 515 -10.34 3.54 20.47
C THR A 515 -9.25 3.21 19.46
N TYR A 516 -8.81 4.19 18.70
CA TYR A 516 -7.73 4.01 17.73
C TYR A 516 -6.41 3.62 18.41
N ILE A 517 -6.00 4.34 19.46
CA ILE A 517 -4.76 4.04 20.20
C ILE A 517 -4.82 2.67 20.86
N ARG A 518 -5.95 2.31 21.46
CA ARG A 518 -6.17 0.98 22.04
C ARG A 518 -6.06 -0.14 21.00
N ASN A 519 -6.63 0.05 19.81
CA ASN A 519 -6.55 -0.92 18.73
C ASN A 519 -5.13 -1.00 18.15
N LEU A 520 -4.47 0.14 17.99
CA LEU A 520 -3.09 0.21 17.52
C LEU A 520 -2.11 -0.48 18.47
N SER A 521 -2.32 -0.33 19.79
CA SER A 521 -1.53 -1.04 20.81
C SER A 521 -1.57 -2.56 20.63
N ARG A 522 -2.75 -3.11 20.33
CA ARG A 522 -2.91 -4.55 20.05
C ARG A 522 -2.20 -4.97 18.76
N VAL A 523 -2.28 -4.13 17.73
CA VAL A 523 -1.55 -4.37 16.46
C VAL A 523 -0.05 -4.37 16.73
N PHE A 524 0.47 -3.39 17.43
CA PHE A 524 1.89 -3.30 17.76
C PHE A 524 2.42 -4.50 18.56
N ALA A 525 1.62 -5.00 19.50
CA ALA A 525 1.97 -6.19 20.27
C ALA A 525 1.98 -7.48 19.42
N SER A 526 1.19 -7.54 18.36
CA SER A 526 1.03 -8.74 17.53
C SER A 526 1.98 -8.84 16.35
N GLN A 527 2.73 -7.78 16.03
CA GLN A 527 3.65 -7.75 14.88
C GLN A 527 5.10 -7.77 15.36
N GLU A 528 5.95 -8.54 14.73
CA GLU A 528 7.39 -8.53 14.96
C GLU A 528 7.97 -7.19 14.47
N TYR A 529 7.62 -6.81 13.24
CA TYR A 529 8.03 -5.56 12.63
C TYR A 529 6.86 -4.84 11.95
N ILE A 530 7.04 -3.54 11.77
CA ILE A 530 6.22 -2.69 10.92
C ILE A 530 7.18 -1.81 10.11
N ASN A 531 6.98 -1.75 8.80
CA ASN A 531 7.66 -0.81 7.92
C ASN A 531 6.62 -0.03 7.14
N VAL A 532 6.73 1.28 7.16
CA VAL A 532 5.86 2.21 6.45
C VAL A 532 6.71 2.98 5.46
N GLN A 533 6.35 2.91 4.18
CA GLN A 533 6.99 3.67 3.12
C GLN A 533 6.01 4.69 2.58
N PHE A 534 6.50 5.90 2.34
CA PHE A 534 5.76 6.99 1.72
C PHE A 534 6.33 7.25 0.33
N SER A 535 5.45 7.16 -0.67
CA SER A 535 5.72 7.55 -2.04
C SER A 535 4.62 8.52 -2.47
N ASP A 536 4.84 9.43 -3.36
CA ASP A 536 3.86 10.42 -3.83
C ASP A 536 3.11 11.15 -2.70
N SER A 537 3.56 12.34 -2.40
CA SER A 537 2.86 13.24 -1.48
C SER A 537 2.26 14.40 -2.26
N GLU A 538 1.02 14.71 -1.97
CA GLU A 538 0.38 15.97 -2.35
C GLU A 538 0.09 16.74 -1.07
N VAL A 539 0.65 17.91 -0.95
CA VAL A 539 0.50 18.76 0.22
C VAL A 539 -0.09 20.09 -0.20
N VAL A 540 -1.13 20.51 0.51
CA VAL A 540 -1.75 21.82 0.28
C VAL A 540 -1.91 22.53 1.62
N LYS A 541 -1.54 23.77 1.63
CA LYS A 541 -1.80 24.66 2.75
C LYS A 541 -3.29 25.01 2.76
N LEU A 542 -3.91 24.86 3.92
CA LEU A 542 -5.29 25.20 4.19
C LEU A 542 -5.34 26.36 5.19
N GLY A 543 -6.19 27.33 4.94
CA GLY A 543 -6.22 28.56 5.74
C GLY A 543 -5.25 29.65 5.24
N LYS A 544 -5.13 30.75 5.99
CA LYS A 544 -4.34 31.93 5.62
C LYS A 544 -2.89 31.85 6.06
N GLY A 545 -2.61 31.15 7.17
CA GLY A 545 -1.28 30.96 7.73
C GLY A 545 -0.61 29.69 7.25
N ASP A 546 0.71 29.56 7.50
CA ASP A 546 1.50 28.34 7.19
C ASP A 546 1.45 27.34 8.37
N GLN A 547 0.24 27.06 8.86
CA GLN A 547 0.04 26.27 10.08
C GLN A 547 -0.82 25.02 9.85
N LEU A 548 -1.79 25.08 8.94
CA LEU A 548 -2.72 23.98 8.68
C LEU A 548 -2.47 23.40 7.30
N PHE A 549 -2.18 22.09 7.25
CA PHE A 549 -1.86 21.38 6.01
C PHE A 549 -2.75 20.16 5.81
N GLY A 550 -3.29 20.02 4.60
CA GLY A 550 -3.87 18.80 4.10
C GLY A 550 -2.83 18.01 3.33
N ILE A 551 -2.56 16.78 3.73
CA ILE A 551 -1.52 15.94 3.15
C ILE A 551 -2.15 14.65 2.66
N LYS A 552 -2.02 14.37 1.36
CA LYS A 552 -2.33 13.07 0.76
C LYS A 552 -1.04 12.35 0.43
N ILE A 553 -0.89 11.13 0.91
CA ILE A 553 0.32 10.33 0.73
C ILE A 553 -0.07 8.95 0.22
N ARG A 554 0.62 8.44 -0.80
CA ARG A 554 0.58 7.03 -1.12
C ARG A 554 1.44 6.28 -0.10
N GLN A 555 0.79 5.45 0.70
CA GLN A 555 1.40 4.67 1.77
C GLN A 555 1.51 3.21 1.36
N GLU A 556 2.67 2.61 1.54
CA GLU A 556 2.88 1.17 1.56
C GLU A 556 3.15 0.74 3.00
N TYR A 557 2.37 -0.20 3.50
CA TYR A 557 2.48 -0.72 4.85
C TYR A 557 2.86 -2.20 4.81
N PHE A 558 3.91 -2.55 5.51
CA PHE A 558 4.39 -3.93 5.64
C PHE A 558 4.51 -4.30 7.11
N SER A 559 4.03 -5.49 7.45
CA SER A 559 4.22 -6.07 8.78
C SER A 559 4.41 -7.59 8.67
N THR A 560 4.62 -8.25 9.79
CA THR A 560 4.85 -9.70 9.84
C THR A 560 3.75 -10.51 9.15
N THR A 561 2.50 -10.12 9.30
CA THR A 561 1.34 -10.90 8.83
C THR A 561 0.43 -10.16 7.86
N TYR A 562 0.71 -8.88 7.58
CA TYR A 562 -0.18 -8.03 6.79
C TYR A 562 0.62 -7.03 5.98
N SER A 563 0.16 -6.78 4.76
CA SER A 563 0.65 -5.68 3.93
C SER A 563 -0.49 -5.07 3.14
N ASP A 564 -0.43 -3.76 2.93
CA ASP A 564 -1.33 -3.03 2.05
C ASP A 564 -0.63 -1.87 1.35
N VAL A 565 -1.29 -1.36 0.33
CA VAL A 565 -0.94 -0.11 -0.34
C VAL A 565 -2.24 0.67 -0.47
N GLY A 566 -2.19 1.94 -0.13
CA GLY A 566 -3.34 2.81 -0.19
C GLY A 566 -2.94 4.28 -0.10
N TYR A 567 -3.95 5.10 0.06
CA TYR A 567 -3.81 6.54 0.18
C TYR A 567 -4.18 6.98 1.59
N LEU A 568 -3.22 7.54 2.27
CA LEU A 568 -3.39 8.20 3.56
C LEU A 568 -3.68 9.67 3.30
N PHE A 569 -4.74 10.20 3.90
CA PHE A 569 -4.93 11.64 4.01
C PHE A 569 -4.90 12.04 5.49
N VAL A 570 -4.15 13.10 5.80
CA VAL A 570 -4.11 13.72 7.12
C VAL A 570 -4.31 15.23 7.02
N LEU A 571 -5.13 15.76 7.93
CA LEU A 571 -5.21 17.19 8.21
C LEU A 571 -4.40 17.44 9.47
N VAL A 572 -3.30 18.17 9.33
CA VAL A 572 -2.36 18.43 10.43
C VAL A 572 -2.23 19.92 10.72
N ASP A 573 -2.28 20.25 11.99
CA ASP A 573 -1.97 21.56 12.55
C ASP A 573 -0.51 21.56 13.05
N LEU A 574 0.29 22.44 12.50
CA LEU A 574 1.69 22.65 12.83
C LEU A 574 1.92 24.03 13.51
N SER A 575 0.89 24.61 14.12
CA SER A 575 1.03 25.89 14.85
C SER A 575 2.03 25.82 15.99
N ASP A 576 2.17 24.65 16.60
CA ASP A 576 3.24 24.29 17.51
C ASP A 576 4.01 23.12 16.89
N TYR A 577 5.19 23.42 16.34
CA TYR A 577 5.99 22.40 15.67
C TYR A 577 6.55 21.32 16.62
N GLN A 578 6.62 21.62 17.93
CA GLN A 578 7.02 20.64 18.95
C GLN A 578 5.87 19.74 19.35
N ALA A 579 4.63 20.19 19.12
CA ALA A 579 3.40 19.46 19.45
C ALA A 579 2.41 19.47 18.29
N PRO A 580 2.74 18.88 17.12
CA PRO A 580 1.84 18.83 15.97
C PRO A 580 0.57 18.06 16.28
N VAL A 581 -0.58 18.48 15.68
CA VAL A 581 -1.88 17.88 15.96
C VAL A 581 -2.58 17.44 14.69
N ILE A 582 -2.98 16.17 14.62
CA ILE A 582 -3.79 15.62 13.54
C ILE A 582 -5.27 15.71 13.92
N HIS A 583 -6.05 16.45 13.15
CA HIS A 583 -7.51 16.58 13.30
C HIS A 583 -8.29 15.55 12.50
N VAL A 584 -7.79 15.16 11.34
CA VAL A 584 -8.42 14.17 10.47
C VAL A 584 -7.36 13.21 9.93
N ARG A 585 -7.67 11.92 9.98
CA ARG A 585 -6.89 10.87 9.32
C ARG A 585 -7.82 9.91 8.61
N THR A 586 -7.64 9.75 7.29
CA THR A 586 -8.37 8.74 6.52
C THR A 586 -7.40 7.85 5.74
N TRP A 587 -7.84 6.62 5.44
CA TRP A 587 -7.10 5.70 4.58
C TRP A 587 -8.04 5.05 3.58
N GLN A 588 -7.64 4.98 2.32
CA GLN A 588 -8.37 4.33 1.23
C GLN A 588 -7.42 3.46 0.42
N ASP A 589 -7.88 2.29 -0.02
CA ASP A 589 -7.12 1.40 -0.90
C ASP A 589 -7.26 1.78 -2.38
N SER A 590 -8.37 2.44 -2.73
CA SER A 590 -8.76 2.75 -4.11
C SER A 590 -9.67 3.97 -4.15
N PRO A 591 -9.83 4.62 -5.32
CA PRO A 591 -10.77 5.72 -5.49
C PRO A 591 -12.22 5.28 -5.22
N ASP A 592 -12.94 6.08 -4.44
CA ASP A 592 -14.38 5.95 -4.30
C ASP A 592 -15.09 6.43 -5.58
N LYS A 593 -16.26 5.86 -5.87
CA LYS A 593 -17.01 6.17 -7.10
C LYS A 593 -17.55 7.60 -7.13
N ASP A 594 -17.87 8.13 -5.94
CA ASP A 594 -18.57 9.41 -5.79
C ASP A 594 -17.59 10.58 -5.60
N PHE A 595 -16.47 10.36 -4.91
CA PHE A 595 -15.51 11.42 -4.56
C PHE A 595 -14.04 11.09 -4.86
N GLY A 596 -13.72 9.92 -5.39
CA GLY A 596 -12.34 9.54 -5.70
C GLY A 596 -11.49 9.27 -4.44
N ILE A 597 -10.22 9.68 -4.47
CA ILE A 597 -9.32 9.64 -3.30
C ILE A 597 -9.45 10.94 -2.52
N ILE A 598 -9.72 10.84 -1.21
CA ILE A 598 -9.73 12.02 -0.33
C ILE A 598 -8.34 12.65 -0.37
N GLY A 599 -8.32 13.92 -0.70
CA GLY A 599 -7.11 14.72 -0.83
C GLY A 599 -7.39 16.20 -0.52
N PRO A 600 -6.34 17.00 -0.37
CA PRO A 600 -6.46 18.38 0.08
C PRO A 600 -7.26 19.29 -0.87
N TYR A 601 -7.37 18.93 -2.14
CA TYR A 601 -8.09 19.70 -3.15
C TYR A 601 -9.63 19.56 -3.09
N HIS A 602 -10.14 18.79 -2.15
CA HIS A 602 -11.59 18.66 -1.92
C HIS A 602 -12.18 19.74 -0.99
N PHE A 603 -11.33 20.63 -0.44
CA PHE A 603 -11.71 21.54 0.66
C PHE A 603 -11.31 22.98 0.41
#